data_67a34ceaf1a902b81f19cfa10ffbc6c6
#
_entry.id   67a34ceaf1a902b81f19cfa10ffbc6c6
#
_cell.length_a   1.000
_cell.length_b   1.000
_cell.length_c   1.000
_cell.angle_alpha   90.00
_cell.angle_beta   90.00
_cell.angle_gamma   90.00
#
_symmetry.space_group_name_H-M   'P 1'
#
loop_
_entity.id
_entity.type
_entity.pdbx_description
1 polymer ?
#
loop_
_entity_poly.entity_id
_entity_poly.type
_entity_poly.pdbx_seq_one_letter_code
_entity_poly.pdbx_strand_id
1 'polypeptide(L)'
;MLIFFAVMAILVWIFMRTKTGTALTAVGSNPEFARASGVNVDRMRTVSVVMSTVLGAIGIIVYQQSFGFIQLYMGPFYMALPAVASILLGGASVNKASILNVVVGTFLFQGILTMTPTVFNSMFQTDMSEVIRLIVSNGMILYALTRKVRA
;
A
#
# COMPACT_ATOMS: atom_id res chain seq x y z
N MET A 1 -1.31 -16.16 -6.14
CA MET A 1 -1.27 -14.82 -5.52
C MET A 1 0.14 -14.25 -5.40
N LEU A 2 1.09 -14.93 -4.73
CA LEU A 2 2.46 -14.43 -4.59
C LEU A 2 3.17 -14.17 -5.91
N ILE A 3 3.03 -15.06 -6.88
CA ILE A 3 3.63 -14.90 -8.23
C ILE A 3 3.08 -13.65 -8.91
N PHE A 4 1.77 -13.43 -8.85
CA PHE A 4 1.13 -12.26 -9.43
C PHE A 4 1.66 -10.96 -8.78
N PHE A 5 1.74 -10.94 -7.44
CA PHE A 5 2.29 -9.81 -6.71
C PHE A 5 3.76 -9.54 -7.07
N ALA A 6 4.58 -10.58 -7.17
CA ALA A 6 5.98 -10.47 -7.59
C ALA A 6 6.11 -9.90 -9.00
N VAL A 7 5.30 -10.39 -9.95
CA VAL A 7 5.28 -9.88 -11.33
C VAL A 7 4.89 -8.41 -11.37
N MET A 8 3.84 -8.00 -10.64
CA MET A 8 3.43 -6.60 -10.57
C MET A 8 4.49 -5.70 -9.93
N ALA A 9 5.15 -6.16 -8.87
CA ALA A 9 6.25 -5.42 -8.25
C ALA A 9 7.44 -5.23 -9.21
N ILE A 10 7.79 -6.26 -9.98
CA ILE A 10 8.83 -6.19 -11.00
C ILE A 10 8.44 -5.23 -12.12
N LEU A 11 7.20 -5.27 -12.62
CA LEU A 11 6.71 -4.35 -13.65
C LEU A 11 6.78 -2.90 -13.20
N VAL A 12 6.33 -2.61 -11.98
CA VAL A 12 6.43 -1.25 -11.40
C VAL A 12 7.90 -0.85 -11.23
N TRP A 13 8.76 -1.75 -10.81
CA TRP A 13 10.20 -1.48 -10.65
C TRP A 13 10.86 -1.16 -12.00
N ILE A 14 10.56 -1.92 -13.05
CA ILE A 14 11.05 -1.65 -14.41
C ILE A 14 10.52 -0.29 -14.89
N PHE A 15 9.22 -0.03 -14.70
CA PHE A 15 8.61 1.25 -15.07
C PHE A 15 9.30 2.44 -14.39
N MET A 16 9.60 2.35 -13.09
CA MET A 16 10.29 3.40 -12.34
C MET A 16 11.71 3.67 -12.85
N ARG A 17 12.32 2.73 -13.57
CA ARG A 17 13.61 2.91 -14.22
C ARG A 17 13.54 3.51 -15.65
N THR A 18 12.35 3.68 -16.20
CA THR A 18 12.16 4.35 -17.48
C THR A 18 12.30 5.87 -17.34
N LYS A 19 12.43 6.57 -18.48
CA LYS A 19 12.46 8.05 -18.52
C LYS A 19 11.24 8.68 -17.85
N THR A 20 10.07 8.08 -18.01
CA THR A 20 8.84 8.55 -17.37
C THR A 20 8.87 8.33 -15.85
N GLY A 21 9.35 7.18 -15.38
CA GLY A 21 9.48 6.88 -13.95
C GLY A 21 10.49 7.79 -13.25
N THR A 22 11.63 8.06 -13.88
CA THR A 22 12.61 9.03 -13.33
C THR A 22 12.06 10.46 -13.30
N ALA A 23 11.31 10.87 -14.33
CA ALA A 23 10.63 12.17 -14.35
C ALA A 23 9.56 12.27 -13.25
N LEU A 24 8.78 11.21 -13.01
CA LEU A 24 7.83 11.14 -11.89
C LEU A 24 8.52 11.32 -10.54
N THR A 25 9.63 10.65 -10.32
CA THR A 25 10.43 10.77 -9.09
C THR A 25 10.97 12.18 -8.90
N ALA A 26 11.46 12.81 -9.98
CA ALA A 26 11.94 14.19 -9.94
C ALA A 26 10.82 15.18 -9.58
N VAL A 27 9.64 15.03 -10.19
CA VAL A 27 8.47 15.87 -9.89
C VAL A 27 7.98 15.65 -8.46
N GLY A 28 8.05 14.42 -7.95
CA GLY A 28 7.67 14.11 -6.57
C GLY A 28 8.62 14.68 -5.51
N SER A 29 9.91 14.81 -5.83
CA SER A 29 10.90 15.36 -4.91
C SER A 29 10.97 16.89 -4.94
N ASN A 30 10.99 17.50 -6.11
CA ASN A 30 10.99 18.96 -6.29
C ASN A 30 10.34 19.35 -7.63
N PRO A 31 9.06 19.77 -7.61
CA PRO A 31 8.33 20.14 -8.82
C PRO A 31 8.92 21.36 -9.55
N GLU A 32 9.48 22.32 -8.81
CA GLU A 32 10.06 23.54 -9.39
C GLU A 32 11.34 23.23 -10.14
N PHE A 33 12.22 22.43 -9.53
CA PHE A 33 13.44 21.95 -10.18
C PHE A 33 13.13 21.12 -11.43
N ALA A 34 12.15 20.22 -11.36
CA ALA A 34 11.74 19.41 -12.49
C ALA A 34 11.20 20.29 -13.65
N ARG A 35 10.43 21.35 -13.34
CA ARG A 35 9.93 22.30 -14.33
C ARG A 35 11.05 23.10 -14.98
N ALA A 36 12.03 23.58 -14.17
CA ALA A 36 13.21 24.26 -14.67
C ALA A 36 14.08 23.37 -15.59
N SER A 37 14.07 22.06 -15.33
CA SER A 37 14.75 21.04 -16.16
C SER A 37 13.96 20.62 -17.42
N GLY A 38 12.86 21.32 -17.74
CA GLY A 38 12.06 21.05 -18.94
C GLY A 38 11.02 19.91 -18.81
N VAL A 39 10.82 19.37 -17.62
CA VAL A 39 9.80 18.34 -17.39
C VAL A 39 8.43 18.98 -17.21
N ASN A 40 7.44 18.50 -17.97
CA ASN A 40 6.06 18.95 -17.81
C ASN A 40 5.44 18.33 -16.55
N VAL A 41 5.40 19.11 -15.46
CA VAL A 41 4.93 18.68 -14.14
C VAL A 41 3.48 18.21 -14.17
N ASP A 42 2.60 18.91 -14.89
CA ASP A 42 1.16 18.61 -14.91
C ASP A 42 0.89 17.29 -15.63
N ARG A 43 1.61 17.04 -16.74
CA ARG A 43 1.54 15.77 -17.45
C ARG A 43 2.03 14.62 -16.57
N MET A 44 3.11 14.82 -15.81
CA MET A 44 3.65 13.79 -14.91
C MET A 44 2.69 13.51 -13.75
N ARG A 45 2.04 14.53 -13.19
CA ARG A 45 0.99 14.34 -12.17
C ARG A 45 -0.19 13.53 -12.71
N THR A 46 -0.66 13.83 -13.92
CA THR A 46 -1.74 13.05 -14.56
C THR A 46 -1.32 11.59 -14.75
N VAL A 47 -0.13 11.32 -15.25
CA VAL A 47 0.40 9.95 -15.41
C VAL A 47 0.47 9.24 -14.05
N SER A 48 0.92 9.90 -12.99
CA SER A 48 0.98 9.35 -11.64
C SER A 48 -0.41 8.93 -11.13
N VAL A 49 -1.42 9.80 -11.28
CA VAL A 49 -2.79 9.51 -10.85
C VAL A 49 -3.37 8.34 -11.63
N VAL A 50 -3.22 8.33 -12.96
CA VAL A 50 -3.70 7.23 -13.81
C VAL A 50 -3.04 5.90 -13.41
N MET A 51 -1.72 5.89 -13.25
CA MET A 51 -0.99 4.68 -12.81
C MET A 51 -1.46 4.19 -11.45
N SER A 52 -1.62 5.09 -10.48
CA SER A 52 -2.11 4.76 -9.15
C SER A 52 -3.52 4.15 -9.20
N THR A 53 -4.41 4.75 -9.99
CA THR A 53 -5.80 4.28 -10.13
C THR A 53 -5.85 2.89 -10.79
N VAL A 54 -5.07 2.68 -11.85
CA VAL A 54 -5.00 1.37 -12.53
C VAL A 54 -4.45 0.29 -11.60
N LEU A 55 -3.35 0.56 -10.90
CA LEU A 55 -2.78 -0.39 -9.94
C LEU A 55 -3.74 -0.68 -8.78
N GLY A 56 -4.45 0.34 -8.30
CA GLY A 56 -5.48 0.18 -7.27
C GLY A 56 -6.64 -0.70 -7.75
N ALA A 57 -7.13 -0.49 -8.97
CA ALA A 57 -8.18 -1.29 -9.57
C ALA A 57 -7.78 -2.77 -9.73
N ILE A 58 -6.57 -3.02 -10.23
CA ILE A 58 -6.02 -4.38 -10.33
C ILE A 58 -5.92 -5.03 -8.94
N GLY A 59 -5.41 -4.28 -7.94
CA GLY A 59 -5.30 -4.76 -6.57
C GLY A 59 -6.64 -5.17 -5.97
N ILE A 60 -7.69 -4.38 -6.17
CA ILE A 60 -9.04 -4.68 -5.68
C ILE A 60 -9.63 -5.89 -6.40
N ILE A 61 -9.46 -6.02 -7.71
CA ILE A 61 -9.96 -7.18 -8.46
C ILE A 61 -9.34 -8.48 -7.93
N VAL A 62 -8.01 -8.49 -7.74
CA VAL A 62 -7.30 -9.65 -7.21
C VAL A 62 -7.74 -9.97 -5.78
N TYR A 63 -7.92 -8.94 -4.95
CA TYR A 63 -8.42 -9.09 -3.58
C TYR A 63 -9.82 -9.70 -3.54
N GLN A 64 -10.73 -9.20 -4.36
CA GLN A 64 -12.12 -9.68 -4.45
C GLN A 64 -12.21 -11.16 -4.89
N GLN A 65 -11.30 -11.60 -5.76
CA GLN A 65 -11.24 -13.02 -6.15
C GLN A 65 -10.99 -13.97 -4.97
N SER A 66 -10.34 -13.48 -3.90
CA SER A 66 -10.09 -14.28 -2.69
C SER A 66 -11.35 -14.54 -1.88
N PHE A 67 -12.39 -13.72 -2.03
CA PHE A 67 -13.65 -13.82 -1.27
C PHE A 67 -14.78 -14.55 -2.02
N GLY A 68 -14.61 -14.83 -3.30
CA GLY A 68 -15.62 -15.49 -4.13
C GLY A 68 -16.87 -14.65 -4.44
N PHE A 69 -16.96 -13.42 -3.96
CA PHE A 69 -18.01 -12.46 -4.27
C PHE A 69 -17.47 -11.03 -4.37
N ILE A 70 -18.15 -10.21 -5.17
CA ILE A 70 -17.70 -8.84 -5.45
C ILE A 70 -18.39 -7.85 -4.52
N GLN A 71 -17.65 -7.24 -3.61
CA GLN A 71 -18.13 -6.12 -2.78
C GLN A 71 -17.71 -4.79 -3.42
N LEU A 72 -18.53 -4.27 -4.33
CA LEU A 72 -18.22 -3.06 -5.08
C LEU A 72 -18.17 -1.79 -4.20
N TYR A 73 -18.92 -1.73 -3.15
CA TYR A 73 -19.11 -0.51 -2.36
C TYR A 73 -18.19 -0.42 -1.14
N MET A 74 -18.11 -1.48 -0.37
CA MET A 74 -17.38 -1.49 0.91
C MET A 74 -15.94 -1.99 0.78
N GLY A 75 -15.63 -2.83 -0.19
CA GLY A 75 -14.29 -3.41 -0.38
C GLY A 75 -13.19 -2.36 -0.52
N PRO A 76 -13.30 -1.38 -1.43
CA PRO A 76 -12.31 -0.32 -1.59
C PRO A 76 -12.11 0.54 -0.34
N PHE A 77 -13.21 0.84 0.36
CA PHE A 77 -13.18 1.66 1.58
C PHE A 77 -12.41 0.97 2.71
N TYR A 78 -12.71 -0.30 2.97
CA TYR A 78 -12.04 -1.07 4.02
C TYR A 78 -10.57 -1.36 3.71
N MET A 79 -10.15 -1.35 2.43
CA MET A 79 -8.77 -1.60 2.03
C MET A 79 -7.90 -0.34 1.98
N ALA A 80 -8.49 0.83 1.86
CA ALA A 80 -7.74 2.08 1.71
C ALA A 80 -6.85 2.38 2.92
N LEU A 81 -7.40 2.34 4.13
CA LEU A 81 -6.66 2.61 5.36
C LEU A 81 -5.59 1.56 5.67
N PRO A 82 -5.89 0.24 5.62
CA PRO A 82 -4.88 -0.81 5.75
C PRO A 82 -3.75 -0.71 4.72
N ALA A 83 -4.05 -0.36 3.48
CA ALA A 83 -3.03 -0.18 2.45
C ALA A 83 -2.05 0.95 2.78
N VAL A 84 -2.55 2.11 3.23
CA VAL A 84 -1.70 3.22 3.66
C VAL A 84 -0.90 2.85 4.90
N ALA A 85 -1.53 2.21 5.90
CA ALA A 85 -0.86 1.80 7.13
C ALA A 85 0.27 0.80 6.85
N SER A 86 0.06 -0.17 5.95
CA SER A 86 1.08 -1.16 5.59
C SER A 86 2.33 -0.50 5.00
N ILE A 87 2.17 0.46 4.09
CA ILE A 87 3.30 1.17 3.47
C ILE A 87 4.07 1.99 4.52
N LEU A 88 3.37 2.65 5.44
CA LEU A 88 3.99 3.41 6.53
C LEU A 88 4.72 2.50 7.53
N LEU A 89 4.17 1.33 7.86
CA LEU A 89 4.85 0.32 8.67
C LEU A 89 6.13 -0.21 8.00
N GLY A 90 6.14 -0.29 6.68
CA GLY A 90 7.32 -0.64 5.89
C GLY A 90 8.41 0.43 5.88
N GLY A 91 8.22 1.56 6.59
CA GLY A 91 9.22 2.62 6.70
C GLY A 91 9.12 3.70 5.62
N ALA A 92 8.03 3.74 4.85
CA ALA A 92 7.79 4.85 3.93
C ALA A 92 7.44 6.13 4.69
N SER A 93 7.85 7.27 4.15
CA SER A 93 7.36 8.59 4.57
C SER A 93 6.53 9.22 3.46
N VAL A 94 5.83 10.31 3.76
CA VAL A 94 5.01 11.03 2.77
C VAL A 94 5.84 11.52 1.58
N ASN A 95 7.09 11.85 1.84
CA ASN A 95 8.00 12.42 0.85
C ASN A 95 8.86 11.37 0.15
N LYS A 96 8.97 10.16 0.72
CA LYS A 96 9.84 9.12 0.19
C LYS A 96 9.26 7.73 0.46
N ALA A 97 8.91 7.04 -0.60
CA ALA A 97 8.48 5.65 -0.57
C ALA A 97 9.28 4.85 -1.60
N SER A 98 9.62 3.61 -1.29
CA SER A 98 10.26 2.68 -2.22
C SER A 98 9.43 1.40 -2.35
N ILE A 99 9.66 0.65 -3.42
CA ILE A 99 8.99 -0.64 -3.65
C ILE A 99 9.29 -1.61 -2.51
N LEU A 100 10.51 -1.59 -1.97
CA LEU A 100 10.90 -2.39 -0.81
C LEU A 100 10.02 -2.08 0.41
N ASN A 101 9.73 -0.81 0.67
CA ASN A 101 8.85 -0.41 1.78
C ASN A 101 7.43 -0.98 1.61
N VAL A 102 6.92 -1.02 0.37
CA VAL A 102 5.62 -1.62 0.07
C VAL A 102 5.64 -3.12 0.35
N VAL A 103 6.65 -3.84 -0.16
CA VAL A 103 6.76 -5.30 0.00
C VAL A 103 6.91 -5.67 1.48
N VAL A 104 7.87 -5.06 2.19
CA VAL A 104 8.12 -5.33 3.61
C VAL A 104 6.93 -4.93 4.47
N GLY A 105 6.36 -3.76 4.22
CA GLY A 105 5.22 -3.26 4.99
C GLY A 105 3.97 -4.11 4.82
N THR A 106 3.66 -4.53 3.60
CA THR A 106 2.52 -5.41 3.32
C THR A 106 2.71 -6.78 3.97
N PHE A 107 3.92 -7.33 3.89
CA PHE A 107 4.24 -8.62 4.52
C PHE A 107 4.12 -8.56 6.04
N LEU A 108 4.65 -7.52 6.67
CA LEU A 108 4.55 -7.32 8.12
C LEU A 108 3.10 -7.09 8.55
N PHE A 109 2.38 -6.21 7.88
CA PHE A 109 0.99 -5.89 8.21
C PHE A 109 0.09 -7.13 8.11
N GLN A 110 0.18 -7.85 6.98
CA GLN A 110 -0.62 -9.05 6.74
C GLN A 110 -0.18 -10.21 7.64
N GLY A 111 1.12 -10.34 7.91
CA GLY A 111 1.65 -11.34 8.84
C GLY A 111 1.10 -11.17 10.25
N ILE A 112 1.10 -9.94 10.77
CA ILE A 112 0.52 -9.65 12.09
C ILE A 112 -0.99 -9.94 12.10
N LEU A 113 -1.72 -9.50 11.07
CA LEU A 113 -3.18 -9.72 10.98
C LEU A 113 -3.58 -11.19 10.90
N THR A 114 -2.75 -12.04 10.30
CA THR A 114 -3.04 -13.48 10.18
C THR A 114 -2.58 -14.27 11.40
N MET A 115 -1.46 -13.93 11.99
CA MET A 115 -0.91 -14.67 13.14
C MET A 115 -1.62 -14.33 14.45
N THR A 116 -2.02 -13.08 14.64
CA THR A 116 -2.59 -12.64 15.92
C THR A 116 -3.85 -13.40 16.31
N PRO A 117 -4.89 -13.56 15.47
CA PRO A 117 -6.08 -14.33 15.83
C PRO A 117 -5.77 -15.80 16.15
N THR A 118 -4.84 -16.40 15.40
CA THR A 118 -4.43 -17.81 15.60
C THR A 118 -3.82 -18.02 16.99
N VAL A 119 -2.94 -17.12 17.41
CA VAL A 119 -2.30 -17.19 18.73
C VAL A 119 -3.33 -16.95 19.85
N PHE A 120 -4.21 -15.93 19.71
CA PHE A 120 -5.22 -15.65 20.72
C PHE A 120 -6.25 -16.77 20.86
N ASN A 121 -6.72 -17.36 19.76
CA ASN A 121 -7.66 -18.48 19.82
C ASN A 121 -7.04 -19.72 20.49
N SER A 122 -5.75 -19.96 20.30
CA SER A 122 -5.07 -21.06 20.98
C SER A 122 -4.92 -20.83 22.50
N MET A 123 -4.84 -19.57 22.94
CA MET A 123 -4.70 -19.21 24.36
C MET A 123 -6.04 -19.15 25.10
N PHE A 124 -7.10 -18.65 24.47
CA PHE A 124 -8.36 -18.34 25.12
C PHE A 124 -9.50 -19.31 24.79
N GLN A 125 -9.29 -20.27 23.89
CA GLN A 125 -10.30 -21.27 23.44
C GLN A 125 -11.65 -20.67 23.04
N THR A 126 -11.65 -19.45 22.56
CA THR A 126 -12.87 -18.68 22.22
C THR A 126 -12.71 -18.10 20.82
N ASP A 127 -13.74 -18.23 19.98
CA ASP A 127 -13.77 -17.67 18.63
C ASP A 127 -13.97 -16.14 18.64
N MET A 128 -12.94 -15.41 19.07
CA MET A 128 -12.91 -13.94 19.02
C MET A 128 -12.05 -13.40 17.88
N SER A 129 -11.78 -14.23 16.87
CA SER A 129 -10.88 -13.91 15.75
C SER A 129 -11.17 -12.58 15.08
N GLU A 130 -12.44 -12.26 14.87
CA GLU A 130 -12.85 -11.05 14.15
C GLU A 130 -12.68 -9.79 14.98
N VAL A 131 -13.00 -9.85 16.26
CA VAL A 131 -12.83 -8.72 17.19
C VAL A 131 -11.35 -8.40 17.39
N ILE A 132 -10.53 -9.42 17.57
CA ILE A 132 -9.07 -9.27 17.70
C ILE A 132 -8.46 -8.69 16.42
N ARG A 133 -8.88 -9.17 15.25
CA ARG A 133 -8.44 -8.65 13.96
C ARG A 133 -8.77 -7.17 13.79
N LEU A 134 -9.96 -6.74 14.18
CA LEU A 134 -10.38 -5.34 14.16
C LEU A 134 -9.55 -4.48 15.10
N ILE A 135 -9.33 -4.92 16.33
CA ILE A 135 -8.54 -4.19 17.33
C ILE A 135 -7.09 -4.03 16.86
N VAL A 136 -6.46 -5.11 16.38
CA VAL A 136 -5.08 -5.10 15.93
C VAL A 136 -4.92 -4.26 14.65
N SER A 137 -5.84 -4.39 13.68
CA SER A 137 -5.84 -3.59 12.46
C SER A 137 -5.93 -2.09 12.77
N ASN A 138 -6.91 -1.69 13.57
CA ASN A 138 -7.10 -0.29 13.97
C ASN A 138 -5.93 0.23 14.82
N GLY A 139 -5.39 -0.59 15.71
CA GLY A 139 -4.19 -0.27 16.50
C GLY A 139 -2.97 -0.03 15.63
N MET A 140 -2.72 -0.87 14.61
CA MET A 140 -1.62 -0.69 13.66
C MET A 140 -1.81 0.57 12.80
N ILE A 141 -3.03 0.87 12.37
CA ILE A 141 -3.35 2.09 11.62
C ILE A 141 -3.04 3.33 12.48
N LEU A 142 -3.51 3.36 13.72
CA LEU A 142 -3.23 4.45 14.67
C LEU A 142 -1.71 4.60 14.92
N TYR A 143 -1.01 3.50 15.16
CA TYR A 143 0.44 3.51 15.35
C TYR A 143 1.18 4.07 14.13
N ALA A 144 0.83 3.62 12.93
CA ALA A 144 1.44 4.07 11.69
C ALA A 144 1.21 5.58 11.44
N LEU A 145 0.01 6.08 11.74
CA LEU A 145 -0.33 7.49 11.61
C LEU A 145 0.35 8.37 12.66
N THR A 146 0.41 7.93 13.91
CA THR A 146 1.03 8.73 15.00
C THR A 146 2.54 8.81 14.88
N ARG A 147 3.20 7.77 14.35
CA ARG A 147 4.65 7.80 14.11
C ARG A 147 5.04 8.91 13.11
N LYS A 148 4.16 9.25 12.19
CA LYS A 148 4.37 10.30 11.18
C LYS A 148 4.31 11.71 11.77
N VAL A 149 3.57 11.94 12.84
CA VAL A 149 3.43 13.27 13.46
C VAL A 149 4.71 13.68 14.21
N ARG A 150 5.59 12.73 14.54
CA ARG A 150 6.82 12.95 15.29
C ARG A 150 8.11 13.03 14.43
N ALA A 151 8.01 12.81 13.13
CA ALA A 151 9.11 12.91 12.17
C ALA A 151 8.91 14.08 11.22
#